data_69aed18cc7e5868eacb6efa8c602e9f5
#
_entry.id   69aed18cc7e5868eacb6efa8c602e9f5
#
_cell.length_a   1.000
_cell.length_b   1.000
_cell.length_c   1.000
_cell.angle_alpha   90.00
_cell.angle_beta   90.00
_cell.angle_gamma   90.00
#
_symmetry.space_group_name_H-M   'P 1'
#
loop_
_entity.id
_entity.type
_entity.pdbx_description
1 polymer ?
#
loop_
_entity_poly.entity_id
_entity_poly.type
_entity_poly.pdbx_seq_one_letter_code
_entity_poly.pdbx_strand_id
1 'polypeptide(L)'
;MVSNKGGRKRLVTGVFSALTAGLALGAFTLSGSASGATGTVETHRSAKPTIVLEHGAFADGSSWNGVIDDLRADGYPVIAAANPLRGPASDAAALRTVLDHVKGPKILVGHSYGGNVISQAAADDPQVKALVYVAAFLPATGESALELTNKYPGSTLPDALDPVTYQQADGSTAADLYIQQDKFRHQFAADVPAQEAALMAAEQRPIAQSALEEKATTAAWETKPSWDIVTTRDLNIPPAVQRFMAKRAHAHTTEVAASHSVAVSHPHLVAAVIERAARATVR
;
A
#
# COMPACT_ATOMS: atom_id res chain seq x y z
N MET A 1 -38.25 -32.86 -30.92
CA MET A 1 -38.42 -33.83 -29.83
C MET A 1 -37.82 -33.22 -28.59
N VAL A 2 -38.57 -32.49 -27.83
CA VAL A 2 -39.41 -32.81 -26.69
C VAL A 2 -38.69 -33.67 -25.65
N SER A 3 -38.30 -33.11 -24.52
CA SER A 3 -38.80 -33.53 -23.21
C SER A 3 -38.35 -32.58 -22.09
N ASN A 4 -39.32 -32.07 -21.47
CA ASN A 4 -39.49 -31.26 -20.29
C ASN A 4 -39.62 -32.17 -19.05
N LYS A 5 -39.15 -31.74 -17.88
CA LYS A 5 -39.63 -32.10 -16.51
C LYS A 5 -38.64 -31.48 -15.53
N GLY A 6 -38.95 -30.73 -14.54
CA GLY A 6 -40.16 -30.57 -13.74
C GLY A 6 -39.66 -30.17 -12.33
N GLY A 7 -40.21 -29.09 -11.79
CA GLY A 7 -39.77 -28.45 -10.55
C GLY A 7 -40.14 -29.20 -9.26
N ARG A 8 -39.60 -28.72 -8.15
CA ARG A 8 -40.19 -28.82 -6.80
C ARG A 8 -39.83 -27.61 -5.94
N LYS A 9 -40.80 -26.75 -5.79
CA LYS A 9 -40.88 -25.77 -4.69
C LYS A 9 -41.17 -26.50 -3.39
N ARG A 10 -40.46 -26.21 -2.33
CA ARG A 10 -40.90 -26.52 -0.96
C ARG A 10 -41.18 -25.22 -0.21
N LEU A 11 -42.43 -25.00 0.04
CA LEU A 11 -42.97 -24.09 1.05
C LEU A 11 -42.71 -24.73 2.43
N VAL A 12 -42.26 -23.95 3.39
CA VAL A 12 -42.36 -24.30 4.81
C VAL A 12 -43.08 -23.16 5.51
N THR A 13 -44.24 -23.52 5.99
CA THR A 13 -45.21 -22.69 6.68
C THR A 13 -44.79 -22.49 8.14
N GLY A 14 -44.94 -21.24 8.63
CA GLY A 14 -44.68 -20.88 10.02
C GLY A 14 -45.78 -21.37 10.98
N VAL A 15 -45.41 -21.46 12.23
CA VAL A 15 -46.38 -21.63 13.34
C VAL A 15 -46.10 -20.51 14.35
N PHE A 16 -47.10 -19.64 14.50
CA PHE A 16 -47.20 -18.70 15.62
C PHE A 16 -47.70 -19.45 16.86
N SER A 17 -47.09 -19.20 18.00
CA SER A 17 -47.71 -19.48 19.31
C SER A 17 -47.58 -18.26 20.20
N ALA A 18 -48.70 -17.67 20.46
CA ALA A 18 -48.95 -16.68 21.50
C ALA A 18 -49.20 -17.39 22.84
N LEU A 19 -48.60 -16.92 23.90
CA LEU A 19 -49.05 -17.25 25.27
C LEU A 19 -49.10 -15.97 26.13
N THR A 20 -50.18 -15.89 26.83
CA THR A 20 -50.85 -14.83 27.56
C THR A 20 -50.22 -14.52 28.93
N ALA A 21 -50.58 -13.34 29.39
CA ALA A 21 -50.27 -12.60 30.60
C ALA A 21 -50.43 -13.36 31.94
N GLY A 22 -49.62 -12.95 32.91
CA GLY A 22 -49.84 -13.17 34.33
C GLY A 22 -49.36 -11.95 35.13
N LEU A 23 -50.29 -11.12 35.64
CA LEU A 23 -50.06 -10.10 36.65
C LEU A 23 -49.86 -10.77 38.01
N ALA A 24 -48.76 -10.45 38.68
CA ALA A 24 -48.64 -10.62 40.11
C ALA A 24 -48.06 -9.31 40.74
N LEU A 25 -48.92 -8.61 41.51
CA LEU A 25 -48.53 -7.53 42.41
C LEU A 25 -47.74 -8.15 43.56
N GLY A 26 -46.50 -7.76 43.76
CA GLY A 26 -45.72 -8.01 44.96
C GLY A 26 -45.05 -6.70 45.42
N ALA A 27 -45.53 -6.15 46.54
CA ALA A 27 -44.90 -5.04 47.20
C ALA A 27 -43.58 -5.48 47.82
N PHE A 28 -42.47 -4.84 47.49
CA PHE A 28 -41.20 -4.99 48.20
C PHE A 28 -40.60 -3.67 48.62
N THR A 29 -40.25 -3.66 49.88
CA THR A 29 -39.67 -2.61 50.70
C THR A 29 -38.32 -2.10 50.14
N LEU A 30 -38.15 -0.79 50.12
CA LEU A 30 -36.87 -0.13 49.89
C LEU A 30 -35.84 -0.51 50.93
N SER A 31 -34.80 -1.25 50.55
CA SER A 31 -33.53 -1.26 51.30
C SER A 31 -32.49 -0.66 50.35
N GLY A 32 -32.07 0.58 50.70
CA GLY A 32 -31.01 1.27 49.95
C GLY A 32 -29.68 0.59 50.16
N SER A 33 -29.16 -0.05 49.12
CA SER A 33 -27.75 -0.40 49.01
C SER A 33 -27.14 0.53 47.96
N ALA A 34 -26.33 1.46 48.39
CA ALA A 34 -25.47 2.25 47.52
C ALA A 34 -24.43 1.31 46.88
N SER A 35 -24.77 0.75 45.71
CA SER A 35 -23.76 0.11 44.84
C SER A 35 -22.95 1.23 44.20
N GLY A 36 -21.72 1.40 44.68
CA GLY A 36 -20.70 2.18 44.00
C GLY A 36 -20.49 1.61 42.62
N ALA A 37 -21.02 2.28 41.61
CA ALA A 37 -20.68 2.01 40.22
C ALA A 37 -19.19 2.36 40.04
N THR A 38 -18.30 1.37 40.17
CA THR A 38 -16.96 1.47 39.62
C THR A 38 -17.13 1.49 38.11
N GLY A 39 -17.29 2.68 37.55
CA GLY A 39 -17.20 2.89 36.13
C GLY A 39 -15.82 2.44 35.68
N THR A 40 -15.72 1.25 35.09
CA THR A 40 -14.58 0.89 34.26
C THR A 40 -14.54 1.93 33.16
N VAL A 41 -13.60 2.87 33.26
CA VAL A 41 -13.21 3.72 32.13
C VAL A 41 -12.61 2.75 31.11
N GLU A 42 -13.45 2.25 30.21
CA GLU A 42 -12.96 1.67 28.97
C GLU A 42 -12.19 2.80 28.28
N THR A 43 -10.87 2.78 28.42
CA THR A 43 -10.00 3.55 27.55
C THR A 43 -10.28 3.03 26.13
N HIS A 44 -11.11 3.74 25.38
CA HIS A 44 -11.23 3.54 23.94
C HIS A 44 -9.84 3.72 23.34
N ARG A 45 -9.10 2.62 23.25
CA ARG A 45 -7.89 2.56 22.47
C ARG A 45 -8.32 2.88 21.04
N SER A 46 -7.99 4.08 20.57
CA SER A 46 -8.27 4.46 19.18
C SER A 46 -7.85 3.30 18.26
N ALA A 47 -8.77 2.86 17.41
CA ALA A 47 -8.48 1.77 16.48
C ALA A 47 -7.25 2.13 15.64
N LYS A 48 -6.33 1.18 15.48
CA LYS A 48 -5.14 1.39 14.65
C LYS A 48 -5.55 1.75 13.22
N PRO A 49 -4.80 2.65 12.55
CA PRO A 49 -5.06 2.98 11.15
C PRO A 49 -4.85 1.76 10.27
N THR A 50 -5.56 1.70 9.15
CA THR A 50 -5.26 0.71 8.11
C THR A 50 -4.00 1.12 7.36
N ILE A 51 -3.06 0.20 7.24
CA ILE A 51 -1.86 0.36 6.41
C ILE A 51 -2.18 -0.13 5.01
N VAL A 52 -2.02 0.74 4.01
CA VAL A 52 -2.23 0.40 2.60
C VAL A 52 -0.87 0.46 1.90
N LEU A 53 -0.43 -0.68 1.37
CA LEU A 53 0.87 -0.90 0.76
C LEU A 53 0.71 -0.91 -0.76
N GLU A 54 1.49 -0.09 -1.46
CA GLU A 54 1.51 0.03 -2.92
C GLU A 54 2.87 -0.37 -3.46
N HIS A 55 2.94 -1.48 -4.21
CA HIS A 55 4.18 -1.96 -4.79
C HIS A 55 4.63 -1.11 -6.00
N GLY A 56 5.91 -1.17 -6.33
CA GLY A 56 6.51 -0.52 -7.49
C GLY A 56 6.52 -1.38 -8.76
N ALA A 57 7.20 -0.88 -9.79
CA ALA A 57 7.52 -1.64 -11.00
C ALA A 57 8.38 -2.86 -10.68
N PHE A 58 8.34 -3.88 -11.52
CA PHE A 58 9.14 -5.12 -11.42
C PHE A 58 8.89 -5.92 -10.14
N ALA A 59 7.81 -5.62 -9.43
CA ALA A 59 7.40 -6.24 -8.17
C ALA A 59 5.87 -6.42 -8.15
N ASP A 60 5.38 -7.12 -7.15
CA ASP A 60 3.96 -7.25 -6.84
C ASP A 60 3.71 -7.21 -5.33
N GLY A 61 2.50 -7.56 -4.89
CA GLY A 61 2.13 -7.56 -3.48
C GLY A 61 2.96 -8.49 -2.60
N SER A 62 3.58 -9.53 -3.15
CA SER A 62 4.42 -10.48 -2.40
C SER A 62 5.69 -9.85 -1.84
N SER A 63 6.18 -8.78 -2.47
CA SER A 63 7.33 -8.00 -1.97
C SER A 63 7.09 -7.39 -0.59
N TRP A 64 5.86 -7.34 -0.13
CA TRP A 64 5.45 -6.85 1.19
C TRP A 64 5.25 -7.95 2.24
N ASN A 65 5.39 -9.26 1.90
CA ASN A 65 5.00 -10.35 2.79
C ASN A 65 5.60 -10.23 4.21
N GLY A 66 6.91 -10.01 4.33
CA GLY A 66 7.55 -9.85 5.64
C GLY A 66 7.07 -8.61 6.40
N VAL A 67 6.83 -7.50 5.70
CA VAL A 67 6.28 -6.27 6.29
C VAL A 67 4.83 -6.48 6.75
N ILE A 68 4.03 -7.22 5.96
CA ILE A 68 2.65 -7.57 6.32
C ILE A 68 2.61 -8.43 7.58
N ASP A 69 3.49 -9.42 7.68
CA ASP A 69 3.57 -10.31 8.85
C ASP A 69 3.87 -9.52 10.12
N ASP A 70 4.86 -8.62 10.09
CA ASP A 70 5.21 -7.77 11.22
C ASP A 70 4.07 -6.84 11.64
N LEU A 71 3.51 -6.10 10.70
CA LEU A 71 2.43 -5.15 10.97
C LEU A 71 1.18 -5.84 11.51
N ARG A 72 0.85 -7.04 11.00
CA ARG A 72 -0.28 -7.83 11.48
C ARG A 72 -0.03 -8.41 12.87
N ALA A 73 1.20 -8.87 13.15
CA ALA A 73 1.60 -9.31 14.49
C ALA A 73 1.41 -8.18 15.52
N ASP A 74 1.69 -6.93 15.12
CA ASP A 74 1.46 -5.74 15.92
C ASP A 74 0.01 -5.22 15.85
N GLY A 75 -0.91 -5.96 15.20
CA GLY A 75 -2.35 -5.70 15.21
C GLY A 75 -2.81 -4.55 14.31
N TYR A 76 -2.06 -4.20 13.27
CA TYR A 76 -2.52 -3.27 12.24
C TYR A 76 -3.37 -4.01 11.19
N PRO A 77 -4.51 -3.45 10.75
CA PRO A 77 -5.15 -3.86 9.51
C PRO A 77 -4.24 -3.50 8.33
N VAL A 78 -3.97 -4.45 7.42
CA VAL A 78 -3.06 -4.25 6.29
C VAL A 78 -3.73 -4.68 4.99
N ILE A 79 -3.56 -3.87 3.94
CA ILE A 79 -3.97 -4.16 2.57
C ILE A 79 -2.76 -3.92 1.66
N ALA A 80 -2.34 -4.93 0.89
CA ALA A 80 -1.44 -4.75 -0.24
C ALA A 80 -2.29 -4.57 -1.50
N ALA A 81 -2.29 -3.35 -2.05
CA ALA A 81 -3.05 -3.03 -3.23
C ALA A 81 -2.32 -3.55 -4.49
N ALA A 82 -3.11 -3.93 -5.50
CA ALA A 82 -2.57 -4.31 -6.79
C ALA A 82 -2.34 -3.06 -7.65
N ASN A 83 -1.09 -2.74 -7.93
CA ASN A 83 -0.72 -1.61 -8.79
C ASN A 83 -0.83 -2.02 -10.27
N PRO A 84 -1.62 -1.34 -11.11
CA PRO A 84 -1.75 -1.65 -12.52
C PRO A 84 -0.48 -1.38 -13.35
N LEU A 85 0.39 -0.45 -12.94
CA LEU A 85 1.64 -0.07 -13.60
C LEU A 85 1.44 0.46 -15.02
N ARG A 86 0.38 1.25 -15.25
CA ARG A 86 0.00 1.80 -16.56
C ARG A 86 0.19 3.30 -16.70
N GLY A 87 0.25 4.03 -15.58
CA GLY A 87 0.45 5.48 -15.51
C GLY A 87 0.11 6.00 -14.12
N PRO A 88 0.87 6.95 -13.56
CA PRO A 88 0.68 7.38 -12.18
C PRO A 88 -0.71 7.96 -11.91
N ALA A 89 -1.34 8.62 -12.88
CA ALA A 89 -2.70 9.14 -12.71
C ALA A 89 -3.75 8.03 -12.72
N SER A 90 -3.66 7.06 -13.66
CA SER A 90 -4.57 5.92 -13.75
C SER A 90 -4.41 4.97 -12.56
N ASP A 91 -3.16 4.73 -12.15
CA ASP A 91 -2.85 3.83 -11.04
C ASP A 91 -3.28 4.45 -9.70
N ALA A 92 -3.12 5.78 -9.54
CA ALA A 92 -3.69 6.50 -8.40
C ALA A 92 -5.22 6.44 -8.37
N ALA A 93 -5.88 6.48 -9.53
CA ALA A 93 -7.33 6.29 -9.59
C ALA A 93 -7.74 4.88 -9.16
N ALA A 94 -7.01 3.84 -9.57
CA ALA A 94 -7.21 2.47 -9.12
C ALA A 94 -7.01 2.34 -7.59
N LEU A 95 -5.93 2.92 -7.05
CA LEU A 95 -5.68 2.92 -5.61
C LEU A 95 -6.80 3.66 -4.84
N ARG A 96 -7.30 4.79 -5.34
CA ARG A 96 -8.45 5.49 -4.71
C ARG A 96 -9.67 4.61 -4.54
N THR A 97 -9.97 3.70 -5.47
CA THR A 97 -11.10 2.76 -5.30
C THR A 97 -10.93 1.85 -4.09
N VAL A 98 -9.69 1.46 -3.77
CA VAL A 98 -9.37 0.70 -2.56
C VAL A 98 -9.52 1.60 -1.33
N LEU A 99 -8.99 2.83 -1.38
CA LEU A 99 -9.06 3.79 -0.25
C LEU A 99 -10.49 4.13 0.14
N ASP A 100 -11.39 4.28 -0.82
CA ASP A 100 -12.81 4.58 -0.59
C ASP A 100 -13.53 3.44 0.15
N HIS A 101 -13.08 2.22 -0.02
CA HIS A 101 -13.60 1.04 0.70
C HIS A 101 -13.10 0.95 2.13
N VAL A 102 -11.93 1.55 2.43
CA VAL A 102 -11.30 1.50 3.76
C VAL A 102 -11.88 2.59 4.65
N LYS A 103 -12.51 2.19 5.75
CA LYS A 103 -13.07 3.12 6.73
C LYS A 103 -12.00 3.58 7.74
N GLY A 104 -12.11 4.85 8.16
CA GLY A 104 -11.25 5.43 9.18
C GLY A 104 -9.85 5.83 8.69
N PRO A 105 -8.92 6.13 9.62
CA PRO A 105 -7.60 6.64 9.28
C PRO A 105 -6.75 5.60 8.55
N LYS A 106 -5.94 6.09 7.60
CA LYS A 106 -5.07 5.29 6.74
C LYS A 106 -3.65 5.83 6.75
N ILE A 107 -2.67 4.95 6.62
CA ILE A 107 -1.29 5.27 6.29
C ILE A 107 -1.01 4.65 4.93
N LEU A 108 -0.58 5.44 3.95
CA LEU A 108 -0.19 4.91 2.65
C LEU A 108 1.32 4.70 2.61
N VAL A 109 1.72 3.57 2.07
CA VAL A 109 3.11 3.17 1.93
C VAL A 109 3.38 2.85 0.47
N GLY A 110 4.32 3.53 -0.16
CA GLY A 110 4.68 3.31 -1.57
C GLY A 110 6.14 2.88 -1.71
N HIS A 111 6.37 1.76 -2.41
CA HIS A 111 7.69 1.35 -2.83
C HIS A 111 7.98 1.84 -4.24
N SER A 112 9.17 2.40 -4.47
CA SER A 112 9.63 2.74 -5.81
C SER A 112 8.64 3.64 -6.59
N TYR A 113 8.18 3.20 -7.77
CA TYR A 113 7.12 3.86 -8.54
C TYR A 113 5.81 4.01 -7.74
N GLY A 114 5.52 3.09 -6.81
CA GLY A 114 4.36 3.20 -5.92
C GLY A 114 4.33 4.48 -5.09
N GLY A 115 5.48 5.12 -4.84
CA GLY A 115 5.57 6.43 -4.20
C GLY A 115 4.91 7.56 -5.03
N ASN A 116 5.06 7.54 -6.36
CA ASN A 116 4.35 8.45 -7.25
C ASN A 116 2.83 8.22 -7.18
N VAL A 117 2.41 6.94 -7.15
CA VAL A 117 0.99 6.56 -7.08
C VAL A 117 0.35 7.03 -5.78
N ILE A 118 0.97 6.76 -4.61
CA ILE A 118 0.42 7.20 -3.32
C ILE A 118 0.39 8.73 -3.17
N SER A 119 1.38 9.43 -3.75
CA SER A 119 1.41 10.90 -3.74
C SER A 119 0.21 11.51 -4.44
N GLN A 120 -0.25 10.89 -5.53
CA GLN A 120 -1.41 11.36 -6.27
C GLN A 120 -2.74 10.85 -5.69
N ALA A 121 -2.76 9.61 -5.18
CA ALA A 121 -3.98 9.03 -4.60
C ALA A 121 -4.41 9.71 -3.30
N ALA A 122 -3.44 10.18 -2.50
CA ALA A 122 -3.68 10.75 -1.18
C ALA A 122 -4.11 12.22 -1.18
N ALA A 123 -4.02 12.95 -2.29
CA ALA A 123 -4.12 14.41 -2.32
C ALA A 123 -5.39 14.92 -1.63
N ASP A 124 -6.54 14.35 -1.97
CA ASP A 124 -7.86 14.81 -1.53
C ASP A 124 -8.51 13.91 -0.45
N ASP A 125 -7.80 12.87 0.05
CA ASP A 125 -8.34 12.00 1.11
C ASP A 125 -7.91 12.49 2.51
N PRO A 126 -8.82 13.10 3.31
CA PRO A 126 -8.52 13.57 4.66
C PRO A 126 -8.29 12.42 5.65
N GLN A 127 -8.68 11.19 5.31
CA GLN A 127 -8.42 10.01 6.13
C GLN A 127 -7.00 9.46 5.96
N VAL A 128 -6.28 9.83 4.90
CA VAL A 128 -4.86 9.55 4.78
C VAL A 128 -4.10 10.49 5.71
N LYS A 129 -3.52 9.93 6.78
CA LYS A 129 -2.87 10.67 7.86
C LYS A 129 -1.37 10.82 7.67
N ALA A 130 -0.74 9.91 6.95
CA ALA A 130 0.69 9.97 6.64
C ALA A 130 1.01 9.20 5.36
N LEU A 131 2.16 9.55 4.77
CA LEU A 131 2.78 8.87 3.64
C LEU A 131 4.12 8.28 4.09
N VAL A 132 4.38 7.04 3.65
CA VAL A 132 5.68 6.38 3.86
C VAL A 132 6.23 5.97 2.51
N TYR A 133 7.40 6.47 2.19
CA TYR A 133 8.11 6.19 0.96
C TYR A 133 9.24 5.20 1.25
N VAL A 134 9.32 4.14 0.46
CA VAL A 134 10.28 3.05 0.67
C VAL A 134 11.10 2.91 -0.60
N ALA A 135 12.35 3.39 -0.63
CA ALA A 135 13.18 3.46 -1.84
C ALA A 135 12.37 4.02 -3.03
N ALA A 136 11.66 5.13 -2.84
CA ALA A 136 10.55 5.51 -3.70
C ALA A 136 10.70 6.90 -4.34
N PHE A 137 9.89 7.15 -5.36
CA PHE A 137 9.74 8.49 -5.96
C PHE A 137 8.78 9.35 -5.13
N LEU A 138 9.20 10.61 -4.88
CA LEU A 138 8.40 11.68 -4.31
C LEU A 138 8.38 12.86 -5.30
N PRO A 139 7.70 12.72 -6.45
CA PRO A 139 7.69 13.79 -7.45
C PRO A 139 6.95 15.02 -6.95
N ALA A 140 7.41 16.19 -7.35
CA ALA A 140 6.59 17.41 -7.34
C ALA A 140 5.65 17.42 -8.54
N THR A 141 4.60 18.24 -8.48
CA THR A 141 3.71 18.44 -9.63
C THR A 141 4.54 18.84 -10.86
N GLY A 142 4.32 18.15 -11.97
CA GLY A 142 5.01 18.35 -13.24
C GLY A 142 6.33 17.57 -13.40
N GLU A 143 6.78 16.80 -12.41
CA GLU A 143 7.94 15.90 -12.54
C GLU A 143 7.51 14.47 -12.89
N SER A 144 8.34 13.77 -13.67
CA SER A 144 8.17 12.34 -13.95
C SER A 144 9.21 11.47 -13.22
N ALA A 145 8.93 10.17 -13.10
CA ALA A 145 9.89 9.23 -12.53
C ALA A 145 11.19 9.18 -13.35
N LEU A 146 11.09 9.24 -14.67
CA LEU A 146 12.24 9.25 -15.58
C LEU A 146 13.12 10.50 -15.39
N GLU A 147 12.51 11.69 -15.30
CA GLU A 147 13.25 12.96 -15.05
C GLU A 147 13.98 12.90 -13.70
N LEU A 148 13.33 12.36 -12.66
CA LEU A 148 13.95 12.22 -11.34
C LEU A 148 15.09 11.21 -11.36
N THR A 149 14.93 10.05 -12.00
CA THR A 149 15.99 9.04 -12.12
C THR A 149 17.24 9.62 -12.75
N ASN A 150 17.08 10.47 -13.78
CA ASN A 150 18.16 11.08 -14.53
C ASN A 150 18.73 12.35 -13.89
N LYS A 151 18.17 12.80 -12.76
CA LYS A 151 18.59 14.06 -12.10
C LYS A 151 20.01 13.99 -11.55
N TYR A 152 20.43 12.85 -11.08
CA TYR A 152 21.78 12.59 -10.58
C TYR A 152 22.32 11.28 -11.16
N PRO A 153 23.63 11.14 -11.37
CA PRO A 153 24.20 9.88 -11.85
C PRO A 153 24.07 8.76 -10.82
N GLY A 154 24.07 7.51 -11.31
CA GLY A 154 24.11 6.31 -10.46
C GLY A 154 23.05 5.26 -10.75
N SER A 155 22.02 5.54 -11.56
CA SER A 155 21.11 4.51 -12.05
C SER A 155 21.78 3.70 -13.16
N THR A 156 21.74 2.38 -13.03
CA THR A 156 22.12 1.44 -14.08
C THR A 156 20.90 0.69 -14.63
N LEU A 157 19.71 1.08 -14.20
CA LEU A 157 18.45 0.45 -14.63
C LEU A 157 18.28 0.42 -16.15
N PRO A 158 18.59 1.48 -16.92
CA PRO A 158 18.42 1.44 -18.39
C PRO A 158 19.18 0.28 -19.06
N ASP A 159 20.38 -0.07 -18.57
CA ASP A 159 21.19 -1.15 -19.10
C ASP A 159 20.67 -2.56 -18.73
N ALA A 160 19.76 -2.63 -17.79
CA ALA A 160 19.16 -3.87 -17.30
C ALA A 160 17.75 -4.11 -17.86
N LEU A 161 17.15 -3.13 -18.54
CA LEU A 161 15.79 -3.26 -19.07
C LEU A 161 15.71 -4.21 -20.27
N ASP A 162 14.56 -4.87 -20.38
CA ASP A 162 14.11 -5.70 -21.49
C ASP A 162 12.73 -5.20 -21.96
N PRO A 163 12.67 -4.33 -22.98
CA PRO A 163 11.41 -3.80 -23.50
C PRO A 163 10.66 -4.84 -24.35
N VAL A 164 9.43 -5.16 -23.95
CA VAL A 164 8.51 -6.02 -24.71
C VAL A 164 7.46 -5.15 -25.39
N THR A 165 7.51 -5.05 -26.72
CA THR A 165 6.58 -4.22 -27.49
C THR A 165 5.26 -4.94 -27.76
N TYR A 166 4.16 -4.18 -27.78
CA TYR A 166 2.83 -4.66 -28.14
C TYR A 166 2.03 -3.61 -28.90
N GLN A 167 0.99 -4.06 -29.65
CA GLN A 167 0.06 -3.16 -30.34
C GLN A 167 -1.09 -2.78 -29.43
N GLN A 168 -1.39 -1.50 -29.34
CA GLN A 168 -2.58 -1.00 -28.65
C GLN A 168 -3.82 -1.11 -29.54
N ALA A 169 -5.00 -0.92 -28.93
CA ALA A 169 -6.27 -1.01 -29.66
C ALA A 169 -6.43 0.03 -30.77
N ASP A 170 -5.75 1.18 -30.65
CA ASP A 170 -5.73 2.25 -31.65
C ASP A 170 -4.69 2.03 -32.77
N GLY A 171 -3.95 0.91 -32.73
CA GLY A 171 -2.90 0.56 -33.68
C GLY A 171 -1.54 1.18 -33.38
N SER A 172 -1.39 1.98 -32.33
CA SER A 172 -0.07 2.47 -31.89
C SER A 172 0.74 1.36 -31.21
N THR A 173 2.06 1.50 -31.24
CA THR A 173 2.98 0.57 -30.54
C THR A 173 3.35 1.12 -29.17
N ALA A 174 3.26 0.28 -28.15
CA ALA A 174 3.72 0.59 -26.79
C ALA A 174 4.73 -0.48 -26.33
N ALA A 175 5.37 -0.23 -25.20
CA ALA A 175 6.30 -1.18 -24.60
C ALA A 175 6.02 -1.35 -23.11
N ASP A 176 6.09 -2.59 -22.67
CA ASP A 176 6.18 -3.00 -21.28
C ASP A 176 7.64 -3.26 -20.93
N LEU A 177 8.14 -2.65 -19.88
CA LEU A 177 9.51 -2.78 -19.44
C LEU A 177 9.62 -3.86 -18.36
N TYR A 178 10.53 -4.80 -18.58
CA TYR A 178 10.99 -5.79 -17.61
C TYR A 178 12.44 -5.53 -17.26
N ILE A 179 12.93 -6.09 -16.15
CA ILE A 179 14.35 -6.25 -15.91
C ILE A 179 14.77 -7.62 -16.46
N GLN A 180 15.88 -7.68 -17.24
CA GLN A 180 16.47 -8.94 -17.69
C GLN A 180 16.66 -9.87 -16.50
N GLN A 181 16.17 -11.13 -16.57
CA GLN A 181 16.15 -12.03 -15.41
C GLN A 181 17.54 -12.33 -14.84
N ASP A 182 18.54 -12.45 -15.69
CA ASP A 182 19.94 -12.65 -15.29
C ASP A 182 20.57 -11.45 -14.58
N LYS A 183 20.06 -10.24 -14.83
CA LYS A 183 20.49 -8.99 -14.19
C LYS A 183 19.64 -8.63 -12.97
N PHE A 184 18.44 -9.23 -12.83
CA PHE A 184 17.44 -8.81 -11.83
C PHE A 184 18.00 -8.75 -10.42
N ARG A 185 18.68 -9.82 -9.96
CA ARG A 185 19.23 -9.85 -8.61
C ARG A 185 20.22 -8.72 -8.37
N HIS A 186 21.18 -8.54 -9.27
CA HIS A 186 22.19 -7.48 -9.11
C HIS A 186 21.57 -6.10 -9.12
N GLN A 187 20.66 -5.85 -10.05
CA GLN A 187 20.04 -4.55 -10.30
C GLN A 187 19.03 -4.17 -9.23
N PHE A 188 18.16 -5.12 -8.81
CA PHE A 188 16.96 -4.84 -8.04
C PHE A 188 17.00 -5.37 -6.60
N ALA A 189 17.62 -6.55 -6.40
CA ALA A 189 17.51 -7.34 -5.18
C ALA A 189 18.88 -7.89 -4.72
N ALA A 190 19.93 -7.04 -4.73
CA ALA A 190 21.32 -7.48 -4.51
C ALA A 190 21.59 -8.08 -3.13
N ASP A 191 20.83 -7.66 -2.12
CA ASP A 191 20.92 -8.12 -0.72
C ASP A 191 19.82 -9.15 -0.35
N VAL A 192 19.02 -9.59 -1.34
CA VAL A 192 18.06 -10.69 -1.18
C VAL A 192 18.74 -12.03 -1.47
N PRO A 193 18.39 -13.13 -0.74
CA PRO A 193 18.90 -14.46 -1.06
C PRO A 193 18.68 -14.83 -2.54
N ALA A 194 19.67 -15.50 -3.15
CA ALA A 194 19.66 -15.74 -4.60
C ALA A 194 18.43 -16.51 -5.08
N GLN A 195 17.95 -17.49 -4.32
CA GLN A 195 16.77 -18.27 -4.67
C GLN A 195 15.49 -17.42 -4.65
N GLU A 196 15.33 -16.56 -3.67
CA GLU A 196 14.20 -15.64 -3.55
C GLU A 196 14.23 -14.58 -4.66
N ALA A 197 15.41 -13.99 -4.92
CA ALA A 197 15.58 -13.04 -6.03
C ALA A 197 15.29 -13.67 -7.40
N ALA A 198 15.54 -14.97 -7.59
CA ALA A 198 15.18 -15.69 -8.82
C ALA A 198 13.66 -15.87 -8.97
N LEU A 199 12.94 -16.10 -7.87
CA LEU A 199 11.47 -16.11 -7.88
C LEU A 199 10.92 -14.73 -8.20
N MET A 200 11.41 -13.68 -7.53
CA MET A 200 11.03 -12.30 -7.82
C MET A 200 11.26 -11.92 -9.28
N ALA A 201 12.38 -12.36 -9.87
CA ALA A 201 12.68 -12.10 -11.30
C ALA A 201 11.68 -12.77 -12.23
N ALA A 202 11.20 -13.96 -11.88
CA ALA A 202 10.21 -14.69 -12.68
C ALA A 202 8.78 -14.13 -12.51
N GLU A 203 8.46 -13.62 -11.35
CA GLU A 203 7.14 -13.10 -10.96
C GLU A 203 7.00 -11.59 -11.25
N GLN A 204 8.08 -10.89 -11.62
CA GLN A 204 8.07 -9.45 -11.82
C GLN A 204 6.94 -8.99 -12.73
N ARG A 205 6.27 -7.93 -12.34
CA ARG A 205 5.25 -7.28 -13.16
C ARG A 205 5.86 -6.13 -13.94
N PRO A 206 5.64 -6.10 -15.27
CA PRO A 206 6.18 -5.03 -16.10
C PRO A 206 5.48 -3.70 -15.84
N ILE A 207 6.19 -2.62 -16.10
CA ILE A 207 5.62 -1.28 -16.13
C ILE A 207 5.53 -0.78 -17.58
N ALA A 208 4.43 -0.11 -17.93
CA ALA A 208 4.36 0.61 -19.19
C ALA A 208 5.46 1.68 -19.25
N GLN A 209 6.22 1.73 -20.34
CA GLN A 209 7.27 2.74 -20.50
C GLN A 209 6.73 4.16 -20.30
N SER A 210 5.55 4.45 -20.86
CA SER A 210 4.86 5.74 -20.70
C SER A 210 4.59 6.12 -19.24
N ALA A 211 4.42 5.14 -18.34
CA ALA A 211 4.19 5.40 -16.93
C ALA A 211 5.40 6.02 -16.22
N LEU A 212 6.62 5.76 -16.69
CA LEU A 212 7.82 6.41 -16.18
C LEU A 212 7.99 7.83 -16.69
N GLU A 213 7.40 8.15 -17.84
CA GLU A 213 7.48 9.45 -18.52
C GLU A 213 6.35 10.39 -18.11
N GLU A 214 5.23 9.84 -17.67
CA GLU A 214 4.04 10.61 -17.26
C GLU A 214 4.34 11.45 -16.02
N LYS A 215 3.92 12.72 -16.08
CA LYS A 215 4.18 13.71 -15.03
C LYS A 215 3.15 13.62 -13.92
N ALA A 216 3.62 13.73 -12.68
CA ALA A 216 2.75 13.84 -11.53
C ALA A 216 1.86 15.08 -11.62
N THR A 217 0.59 14.93 -11.34
CA THR A 217 -0.41 16.02 -11.34
C THR A 217 -0.60 16.65 -9.96
N THR A 218 -0.27 15.91 -8.90
CA THR A 218 -0.36 16.36 -7.51
C THR A 218 0.79 15.77 -6.68
N ALA A 219 1.10 16.42 -5.55
CA ALA A 219 2.17 16.05 -4.64
C ALA A 219 1.66 16.09 -3.18
N ALA A 220 0.97 15.05 -2.73
CA ALA A 220 0.35 15.03 -1.39
C ALA A 220 1.35 15.20 -0.24
N TRP A 221 2.64 14.92 -0.44
CA TRP A 221 3.70 15.18 0.54
C TRP A 221 3.88 16.69 0.88
N GLU A 222 3.38 17.59 0.04
CA GLU A 222 3.39 19.04 0.35
C GLU A 222 2.44 19.39 1.52
N THR A 223 1.43 18.58 1.78
CA THR A 223 0.40 18.84 2.80
C THR A 223 0.29 17.76 3.86
N LYS A 224 0.88 16.59 3.65
CA LYS A 224 0.78 15.45 4.56
C LYS A 224 2.13 15.10 5.17
N PRO A 225 2.17 14.76 6.47
CA PRO A 225 3.39 14.26 7.11
C PRO A 225 3.94 13.06 6.35
N SER A 226 5.25 13.05 6.11
CA SER A 226 5.91 12.06 5.27
C SER A 226 7.12 11.44 5.96
N TRP A 227 7.31 10.13 5.75
CA TRP A 227 8.48 9.35 6.14
C TRP A 227 9.13 8.78 4.89
N ASP A 228 10.46 8.66 4.90
CA ASP A 228 11.19 8.13 3.76
C ASP A 228 12.31 7.18 4.20
N ILE A 229 12.41 6.04 3.53
CA ILE A 229 13.50 5.07 3.68
C ILE A 229 14.39 5.18 2.46
N VAL A 230 15.56 5.79 2.65
CA VAL A 230 16.59 5.94 1.63
C VAL A 230 17.49 4.70 1.63
N THR A 231 17.59 4.03 0.49
CA THR A 231 18.45 2.86 0.29
C THR A 231 19.79 3.26 -0.33
N THR A 232 20.90 3.05 0.41
CA THR A 232 22.19 3.61 0.00
C THR A 232 22.95 2.78 -1.02
N ARG A 233 22.43 1.60 -1.41
CA ARG A 233 22.99 0.70 -2.44
C ARG A 233 22.02 0.51 -3.61
N ASP A 234 21.10 1.42 -3.79
CA ASP A 234 20.09 1.38 -4.84
C ASP A 234 20.69 1.71 -6.19
N LEU A 235 20.51 0.80 -7.17
CA LEU A 235 20.93 0.95 -8.55
C LEU A 235 19.80 1.37 -9.50
N ASN A 236 18.55 1.47 -8.99
CA ASN A 236 17.39 1.93 -9.76
C ASN A 236 17.16 3.43 -9.55
N ILE A 237 16.94 3.84 -8.30
CA ILE A 237 16.79 5.25 -7.91
C ILE A 237 18.05 5.66 -7.14
N PRO A 238 18.97 6.41 -7.74
CA PRO A 238 20.21 6.76 -7.07
C PRO A 238 19.99 7.36 -5.68
N PRO A 239 20.79 7.00 -4.65
CA PRO A 239 20.62 7.53 -3.29
C PRO A 239 20.62 9.07 -3.23
N ALA A 240 21.34 9.72 -4.15
CA ALA A 240 21.35 11.18 -4.27
C ALA A 240 19.99 11.75 -4.65
N VAL A 241 19.24 11.04 -5.53
CA VAL A 241 17.87 11.41 -5.90
C VAL A 241 16.93 11.22 -4.71
N GLN A 242 17.01 10.08 -4.04
CA GLN A 242 16.17 9.77 -2.87
C GLN A 242 16.37 10.85 -1.78
N ARG A 243 17.62 11.17 -1.42
CA ARG A 243 17.92 12.24 -0.46
C ARG A 243 17.43 13.62 -0.90
N PHE A 244 17.53 13.93 -2.20
CA PHE A 244 17.01 15.19 -2.75
C PHE A 244 15.50 15.28 -2.54
N MET A 245 14.76 14.22 -2.87
CA MET A 245 13.31 14.18 -2.73
C MET A 245 12.89 14.22 -1.25
N ALA A 246 13.51 13.40 -0.39
CA ALA A 246 13.26 13.38 1.05
C ALA A 246 13.46 14.76 1.71
N LYS A 247 14.57 15.42 1.38
CA LYS A 247 14.90 16.78 1.89
C LYS A 247 13.85 17.80 1.45
N ARG A 248 13.45 17.78 0.19
CA ARG A 248 12.46 18.70 -0.39
C ARG A 248 11.10 18.52 0.28
N ALA A 249 10.71 17.26 0.53
CA ALA A 249 9.46 16.90 1.16
C ALA A 249 9.47 17.07 2.70
N HIS A 250 10.58 17.52 3.28
CA HIS A 250 10.75 17.54 4.75
C HIS A 250 10.42 16.23 5.44
N ALA A 251 10.66 15.10 4.76
CA ALA A 251 10.32 13.78 5.25
C ALA A 251 11.21 13.35 6.42
N HIS A 252 10.62 12.62 7.38
CA HIS A 252 11.37 11.93 8.43
C HIS A 252 12.18 10.79 7.81
N THR A 253 13.46 11.03 7.55
CA THR A 253 14.32 10.15 6.77
C THR A 253 15.02 9.10 7.63
N THR A 254 15.03 7.85 7.15
CA THR A 254 15.84 6.74 7.65
C THR A 254 16.71 6.23 6.51
N GLU A 255 18.04 6.17 6.68
CA GLU A 255 18.92 5.59 5.67
C GLU A 255 19.32 4.17 6.05
N VAL A 256 19.38 3.27 5.06
CA VAL A 256 19.77 1.87 5.24
C VAL A 256 20.67 1.40 4.11
N ALA A 257 21.66 0.57 4.45
CA ALA A 257 22.59 -0.01 3.47
C ALA A 257 21.96 -1.23 2.77
N ALA A 258 20.88 -0.99 2.02
CA ALA A 258 20.10 -1.99 1.30
C ALA A 258 20.07 -1.71 -0.20
N SER A 259 19.73 -2.74 -0.99
CA SER A 259 19.37 -2.62 -2.40
C SER A 259 17.96 -2.00 -2.56
N HIS A 260 17.46 -1.94 -3.79
CA HIS A 260 16.12 -1.42 -4.07
C HIS A 260 14.99 -2.24 -3.41
N SER A 261 15.20 -3.55 -3.20
CA SER A 261 14.21 -4.46 -2.59
C SER A 261 14.21 -4.46 -1.06
N VAL A 262 14.35 -3.29 -0.44
CA VAL A 262 14.50 -3.14 1.03
C VAL A 262 13.32 -3.70 1.82
N ALA A 263 12.12 -3.71 1.26
CA ALA A 263 10.93 -4.30 1.92
C ALA A 263 11.05 -5.82 2.06
N VAL A 264 11.80 -6.47 1.16
CA VAL A 264 12.08 -7.91 1.21
C VAL A 264 13.28 -8.19 2.12
N SER A 265 14.38 -7.45 1.94
CA SER A 265 15.64 -7.71 2.66
C SER A 265 15.65 -7.21 4.11
N HIS A 266 14.86 -6.17 4.42
CA HIS A 266 14.81 -5.52 5.74
C HIS A 266 13.35 -5.25 6.21
N PRO A 267 12.46 -6.26 6.22
CA PRO A 267 11.03 -6.05 6.50
C PRO A 267 10.78 -5.44 7.88
N HIS A 268 11.50 -5.86 8.92
CA HIS A 268 11.37 -5.32 10.27
C HIS A 268 11.70 -3.82 10.36
N LEU A 269 12.71 -3.35 9.62
CA LEU A 269 13.04 -1.93 9.57
C LEU A 269 11.91 -1.14 8.91
N VAL A 270 11.39 -1.65 7.78
CA VAL A 270 10.29 -1.01 7.04
C VAL A 270 9.03 -0.95 7.90
N ALA A 271 8.63 -2.06 8.53
CA ALA A 271 7.49 -2.09 9.45
C ALA A 271 7.65 -1.08 10.60
N ALA A 272 8.83 -1.01 11.23
CA ALA A 272 9.09 -0.06 12.31
C ALA A 272 8.98 1.41 11.87
N VAL A 273 9.34 1.76 10.61
CA VAL A 273 9.14 3.12 10.07
C VAL A 273 7.66 3.40 9.87
N ILE A 274 6.91 2.46 9.29
CA ILE A 274 5.46 2.57 9.08
C ILE A 274 4.74 2.79 10.43
N GLU A 275 5.09 2.02 11.44
CA GLU A 275 4.53 2.17 12.77
C GLU A 275 4.84 3.52 13.44
N ARG A 276 6.07 4.05 13.24
CA ARG A 276 6.40 5.41 13.70
C ARG A 276 5.48 6.44 13.07
N ALA A 277 5.24 6.33 11.76
CA ALA A 277 4.32 7.21 11.04
C ALA A 277 2.89 7.09 11.61
N ALA A 278 2.40 5.87 11.81
CA ALA A 278 1.08 5.62 12.37
C ALA A 278 0.92 6.20 13.78
N ARG A 279 1.89 5.96 14.68
CA ARG A 279 1.87 6.49 16.07
C ARG A 279 1.97 8.01 16.13
N ALA A 280 2.67 8.63 15.21
CA ALA A 280 2.84 10.09 15.21
C ALA A 280 1.60 10.85 14.71
N THR A 281 0.75 10.24 13.89
CA THR A 281 -0.32 10.92 13.16
C THR A 281 -1.74 10.47 13.50
N VAL A 282 -1.90 9.34 14.17
CA VAL A 282 -3.21 8.82 14.62
C VAL A 282 -3.22 8.77 16.15
N ARG A 283 -3.99 9.67 16.75
CA ARG A 283 -4.20 9.78 18.20
C ARG A 283 -5.63 9.46 18.57
#